data_822850bbc3c143200f44b500bf583f84
#
_entry.id   822850bbc3c143200f44b500bf583f84
#
_cell.length_a   1.000
_cell.length_b   1.000
_cell.length_c   1.000
_cell.angle_alpha   90.00
_cell.angle_beta   90.00
_cell.angle_gamma   90.00
#
_symmetry.space_group_name_H-M   'P 1'
#
loop_
_entity.id
_entity.type
_entity.pdbx_description
1 polymer ?
#
loop_
_entity_poly.entity_id
_entity_poly.type
_entity_poly.pdbx_seq_one_letter_code
_entity_poly.pdbx_strand_id
1 'polypeptide(L)'
;MNALYSHSDASSKHEQDGFERRPTGSRGSRAPRVFAAGDLKVLLLALIAEQPCHGYDLIRRIEYMFEGAYSPSPGVIYPTLAFLELNAMISCGVEDGKKCYSVTDAGRLSLEEQAEALDEVRTRIEISKRALRGHDRPPQIQEAVYNLRHALQKHHGHWSPEEIQRVRDLLDATAKAIIDGPDRPPVLESSQ
;
A
#
# COMPACT_ATOMS: atom_id res chain seq x y z
N MET A 1 28.60 8.44 -66.87
CA MET A 1 29.99 8.80 -66.58
C MET A 1 30.24 8.39 -65.14
N ASN A 2 30.74 7.23 -64.95
CA ASN A 2 32.13 6.86 -64.56
C ASN A 2 32.45 7.31 -63.15
N ALA A 3 32.98 6.56 -62.25
CA ALA A 3 33.66 5.26 -62.15
C ALA A 3 33.79 4.99 -60.63
N LEU A 4 33.58 3.79 -60.13
CA LEU A 4 34.53 2.74 -59.79
C LEU A 4 35.78 3.20 -59.01
N TYR A 5 35.96 2.71 -57.80
CA TYR A 5 37.15 1.95 -57.31
C TYR A 5 36.89 1.58 -55.83
N SER A 6 36.77 0.42 -55.49
CA SER A 6 37.51 -0.80 -55.11
C SER A 6 38.71 -0.64 -54.16
N HIS A 7 38.67 -1.53 -53.20
CA HIS A 7 39.76 -2.14 -52.39
C HIS A 7 40.20 -1.36 -51.15
N SER A 8 40.58 -1.90 -50.06
CA SER A 8 40.79 -3.32 -49.62
C SER A 8 40.97 -3.38 -48.10
N ASP A 9 40.65 -4.56 -47.57
CA ASP A 9 41.24 -5.23 -46.43
C ASP A 9 42.16 -4.49 -45.47
N ALA A 10 41.83 -4.60 -44.21
CA ALA A 10 42.79 -4.99 -43.16
C ALA A 10 42.05 -5.44 -41.89
N SER A 11 42.17 -6.69 -41.61
CA SER A 11 41.92 -7.33 -40.30
C SER A 11 42.57 -6.56 -39.16
N SER A 12 41.81 -6.34 -38.09
CA SER A 12 42.42 -6.20 -36.78
C SER A 12 41.47 -6.77 -35.72
N LYS A 13 41.91 -7.87 -35.13
CA LYS A 13 41.38 -8.47 -33.93
C LYS A 13 41.44 -7.46 -32.80
N HIS A 14 40.33 -7.26 -32.09
CA HIS A 14 40.40 -6.80 -30.72
C HIS A 14 39.37 -7.55 -29.88
N GLU A 15 39.97 -8.22 -28.98
CA GLU A 15 39.59 -8.85 -27.74
C GLU A 15 38.20 -8.57 -27.24
N GLN A 16 37.54 -9.67 -26.93
CA GLN A 16 36.35 -9.80 -26.11
C GLN A 16 36.69 -9.36 -24.69
N ASP A 17 36.28 -8.18 -24.29
CA ASP A 17 36.14 -7.84 -22.88
C ASP A 17 34.71 -8.18 -22.44
N GLY A 18 34.62 -9.29 -21.73
CA GLY A 18 33.41 -9.79 -21.10
C GLY A 18 32.96 -8.86 -19.99
N PHE A 19 32.04 -7.94 -20.31
CA PHE A 19 31.33 -7.18 -19.31
C PHE A 19 30.28 -8.10 -18.65
N GLU A 20 30.70 -8.84 -17.64
CA GLU A 20 29.81 -9.56 -16.74
C GLU A 20 28.79 -8.58 -16.14
N ARG A 21 27.60 -8.55 -16.72
CA ARG A 21 26.43 -7.93 -16.10
C ARG A 21 26.10 -8.70 -14.84
N ARG A 22 26.59 -8.23 -13.71
CA ARG A 22 26.10 -8.66 -12.40
C ARG A 22 24.59 -8.37 -12.34
N PRO A 23 23.74 -9.36 -12.05
CA PRO A 23 22.34 -9.12 -11.80
C PRO A 23 22.21 -8.45 -10.43
N THR A 24 22.16 -7.12 -10.38
CA THR A 24 21.72 -6.38 -9.21
C THR A 24 20.20 -6.49 -9.11
N GLY A 25 19.72 -7.69 -8.89
CA GLY A 25 18.34 -7.99 -8.56
C GLY A 25 18.18 -7.97 -7.06
N SER A 26 18.17 -6.80 -6.43
CA SER A 26 17.53 -6.68 -5.12
C SER A 26 16.07 -7.09 -5.29
N ARG A 27 15.78 -8.34 -4.94
CA ARG A 27 14.42 -8.81 -4.72
C ARG A 27 13.90 -8.11 -3.47
N GLY A 28 13.49 -6.85 -3.63
CA GLY A 28 12.63 -6.21 -2.67
C GLY A 28 11.42 -7.11 -2.52
N SER A 29 11.20 -7.65 -1.33
CA SER A 29 10.01 -8.38 -0.94
C SER A 29 8.81 -7.50 -1.30
N ARG A 30 8.18 -7.79 -2.46
CA ARG A 30 6.90 -7.16 -2.79
C ARG A 30 5.93 -7.62 -1.73
N ALA A 31 5.48 -6.68 -0.90
CA ALA A 31 4.36 -6.91 -0.01
C ALA A 31 3.24 -7.64 -0.80
N PRO A 32 2.62 -8.67 -0.22
CA PRO A 32 1.58 -9.42 -0.91
C PRO A 32 0.53 -8.44 -1.44
N ARG A 33 0.16 -8.58 -2.72
CA ARG A 33 -0.89 -7.76 -3.31
C ARG A 33 -2.20 -8.10 -2.62
N VAL A 34 -2.67 -7.18 -1.81
CA VAL A 34 -3.92 -7.31 -1.05
C VAL A 34 -5.13 -7.36 -1.99
N PHE A 35 -5.07 -6.62 -3.10
CA PHE A 35 -6.12 -6.51 -4.10
C PHE A 35 -5.66 -7.07 -5.44
N ALA A 36 -6.53 -7.84 -6.10
CA ALA A 36 -6.38 -8.19 -7.49
C ALA A 36 -6.74 -6.99 -8.40
N ALA A 37 -6.52 -7.14 -9.70
CA ALA A 37 -6.90 -6.09 -10.65
C ALA A 37 -8.43 -5.91 -10.65
N GLY A 38 -8.88 -4.69 -10.38
CA GLY A 38 -10.31 -4.35 -10.32
C GLY A 38 -10.94 -4.41 -8.92
N ASP A 39 -10.40 -5.18 -7.98
CA ASP A 39 -10.96 -5.32 -6.63
C ASP A 39 -11.17 -3.98 -5.93
N LEU A 40 -10.15 -3.12 -5.98
CA LEU A 40 -10.20 -1.82 -5.33
C LEU A 40 -11.29 -0.93 -5.95
N LYS A 41 -11.52 -1.03 -7.26
CA LYS A 41 -12.58 -0.29 -7.96
C LYS A 41 -13.96 -0.67 -7.44
N VAL A 42 -14.25 -1.96 -7.38
CA VAL A 42 -15.54 -2.48 -6.88
C VAL A 42 -15.72 -2.14 -5.40
N LEU A 43 -14.68 -2.29 -4.60
CA LEU A 43 -14.71 -1.95 -3.18
C LEU A 43 -14.97 -0.45 -2.95
N LEU A 44 -14.26 0.45 -3.65
CA LEU A 44 -14.47 1.89 -3.50
C LEU A 44 -15.89 2.29 -3.90
N LEU A 45 -16.40 1.74 -4.99
CA LEU A 45 -17.75 2.00 -5.45
C LEU A 45 -18.79 1.53 -4.40
N ALA A 46 -18.60 0.37 -3.80
CA ALA A 46 -19.46 -0.14 -2.74
C ALA A 46 -19.43 0.75 -1.49
N LEU A 47 -18.23 1.17 -1.05
CA LEU A 47 -18.08 2.05 0.11
C LEU A 47 -18.73 3.43 -0.09
N ILE A 48 -18.66 3.98 -1.31
CA ILE A 48 -19.29 5.25 -1.68
C ILE A 48 -20.82 5.08 -1.78
N ALA A 49 -21.29 3.90 -2.21
CA ALA A 49 -22.73 3.61 -2.30
C ALA A 49 -23.40 3.49 -0.91
N GLU A 50 -22.65 3.06 0.11
CA GLU A 50 -23.15 3.04 1.50
C GLU A 50 -23.40 4.45 2.04
N GLN A 51 -22.46 5.39 1.81
CA GLN A 51 -22.62 6.81 2.15
C GLN A 51 -21.63 7.67 1.36
N PRO A 52 -22.01 8.90 0.96
CA PRO A 52 -21.10 9.88 0.40
C PRO A 52 -19.90 10.10 1.34
N CYS A 53 -18.70 10.26 0.77
CA CYS A 53 -17.48 10.39 1.58
C CYS A 53 -16.33 11.04 0.83
N HIS A 54 -15.32 11.48 1.56
CA HIS A 54 -14.10 12.02 1.00
C HIS A 54 -13.07 10.90 0.68
N GLY A 55 -12.15 11.18 -0.23
CA GLY A 55 -11.11 10.20 -0.59
C GLY A 55 -10.26 9.74 0.60
N TYR A 56 -10.04 10.62 1.58
CA TYR A 56 -9.33 10.26 2.81
C TYR A 56 -10.14 9.29 3.70
N ASP A 57 -11.46 9.46 3.77
CA ASP A 57 -12.32 8.56 4.55
C ASP A 57 -12.30 7.15 3.99
N LEU A 58 -12.22 7.02 2.66
CA LEU A 58 -12.07 5.71 2.00
C LEU A 58 -10.76 5.01 2.40
N ILE A 59 -9.66 5.76 2.47
CA ILE A 59 -8.37 5.21 2.95
C ILE A 59 -8.55 4.68 4.37
N ARG A 60 -9.17 5.46 5.26
CA ARG A 60 -9.38 5.07 6.66
C ARG A 60 -10.35 3.90 6.80
N ARG A 61 -11.43 3.87 6.01
CA ARG A 61 -12.39 2.75 6.04
C ARG A 61 -11.72 1.45 5.62
N ILE A 62 -10.89 1.49 4.55
CA ILE A 62 -10.13 0.31 4.13
C ILE A 62 -9.11 -0.08 5.20
N GLU A 63 -8.38 0.86 5.77
CA GLU A 63 -7.44 0.58 6.86
C GLU A 63 -8.15 -0.07 8.05
N TYR A 64 -9.34 0.41 8.41
CA TYR A 64 -10.15 -0.20 9.47
C TYR A 64 -10.60 -1.62 9.11
N MET A 65 -11.02 -1.87 7.87
CA MET A 65 -11.38 -3.22 7.39
C MET A 65 -10.22 -4.20 7.55
N PHE A 66 -8.98 -3.74 7.41
CA PHE A 66 -7.76 -4.54 7.64
C PHE A 66 -7.21 -4.44 9.06
N GLU A 67 -7.95 -3.84 10.00
CA GLU A 67 -7.55 -3.67 11.40
C GLU A 67 -6.15 -3.02 11.52
N GLY A 68 -5.84 -2.08 10.64
CA GLY A 68 -4.56 -1.36 10.59
C GLY A 68 -3.39 -2.16 9.99
N ALA A 69 -3.59 -3.43 9.59
CA ALA A 69 -2.53 -4.22 8.98
C ALA A 69 -2.19 -3.80 7.55
N TYR A 70 -3.11 -3.10 6.90
CA TYR A 70 -2.95 -2.54 5.56
C TYR A 70 -3.65 -1.18 5.45
N SER A 71 -3.00 -0.23 4.77
CA SER A 71 -3.58 1.06 4.41
C SER A 71 -3.22 1.39 2.96
N PRO A 72 -4.20 1.63 2.08
CA PRO A 72 -3.92 1.99 0.71
C PRO A 72 -3.31 3.39 0.62
N SER A 73 -2.36 3.58 -0.29
CA SER A 73 -1.78 4.91 -0.50
C SER A 73 -2.73 5.83 -1.28
N PRO A 74 -2.63 7.16 -1.09
CA PRO A 74 -3.34 8.12 -1.91
C PRO A 74 -3.11 7.93 -3.42
N GLY A 75 -1.88 7.54 -3.81
CA GLY A 75 -1.50 7.27 -5.20
C GLY A 75 -2.23 6.09 -5.85
N VAL A 76 -2.92 5.25 -5.06
CA VAL A 76 -3.77 4.17 -5.56
C VAL A 76 -5.25 4.57 -5.50
N ILE A 77 -5.68 5.25 -4.44
CA ILE A 77 -7.09 5.64 -4.23
C ILE A 77 -7.53 6.69 -5.25
N TYR A 78 -6.81 7.81 -5.38
CA TYR A 78 -7.27 8.92 -6.23
C TYR A 78 -7.32 8.58 -7.73
N PRO A 79 -6.39 7.84 -8.33
CA PRO A 79 -6.55 7.38 -9.71
C PRO A 79 -7.76 6.46 -9.90
N THR A 80 -8.09 5.64 -8.91
CA THR A 80 -9.28 4.77 -8.97
C THR A 80 -10.57 5.61 -8.87
N LEU A 81 -10.61 6.62 -8.02
CA LEU A 81 -11.73 7.57 -7.93
C LEU A 81 -11.91 8.34 -9.25
N ALA A 82 -10.82 8.84 -9.83
CA ALA A 82 -10.86 9.50 -11.13
C ALA A 82 -11.39 8.58 -12.24
N PHE A 83 -11.02 7.31 -12.22
CA PHE A 83 -11.56 6.32 -13.15
C PHE A 83 -13.08 6.12 -12.96
N LEU A 84 -13.54 5.98 -11.72
CA LEU A 84 -14.97 5.82 -11.42
C LEU A 84 -15.79 7.05 -11.83
N GLU A 85 -15.25 8.25 -11.59
CA GLU A 85 -15.85 9.53 -11.97
C GLU A 85 -15.92 9.68 -13.50
N LEU A 86 -14.85 9.36 -14.21
CA LEU A 86 -14.79 9.39 -15.69
C LEU A 86 -15.81 8.45 -16.33
N ASN A 87 -16.07 7.30 -15.69
CA ASN A 87 -17.09 6.33 -16.15
C ASN A 87 -18.50 6.62 -15.59
N ALA A 88 -18.71 7.81 -15.03
CA ALA A 88 -19.99 8.24 -14.47
C ALA A 88 -20.58 7.29 -13.40
N MET A 89 -19.76 6.46 -12.75
CA MET A 89 -20.20 5.58 -11.67
C MET A 89 -20.34 6.32 -10.34
N ILE A 90 -19.55 7.39 -10.17
CA ILE A 90 -19.62 8.33 -9.03
C ILE A 90 -19.67 9.75 -9.55
N SER A 91 -20.23 10.65 -8.76
CA SER A 91 -20.15 12.09 -8.95
C SER A 91 -19.30 12.73 -7.85
N CYS A 92 -18.63 13.84 -8.18
CA CYS A 92 -17.83 14.60 -7.24
C CYS A 92 -18.49 15.95 -6.95
N GLY A 93 -18.82 16.19 -5.69
CA GLY A 93 -19.22 17.49 -5.17
C GLY A 93 -18.11 18.12 -4.33
N VAL A 94 -18.37 19.34 -3.84
CA VAL A 94 -17.51 20.01 -2.85
C VAL A 94 -18.32 20.23 -1.60
N GLU A 95 -17.84 19.69 -0.48
CA GLU A 95 -18.41 19.86 0.85
C GLU A 95 -17.30 20.34 1.79
N ASP A 96 -17.52 21.44 2.48
CA ASP A 96 -16.51 22.09 3.35
C ASP A 96 -15.15 22.33 2.66
N GLY A 97 -15.18 22.70 1.37
CA GLY A 97 -13.97 22.94 0.58
C GLY A 97 -13.19 21.68 0.17
N LYS A 98 -13.74 20.49 0.42
CA LYS A 98 -13.14 19.20 0.07
C LYS A 98 -13.99 18.43 -0.93
N LYS A 99 -13.35 17.63 -1.78
CA LYS A 99 -14.05 16.75 -2.71
C LYS A 99 -14.79 15.65 -1.95
N CYS A 100 -16.12 15.60 -2.13
CA CYS A 100 -16.98 14.54 -1.62
C CYS A 100 -17.53 13.73 -2.81
N TYR A 101 -17.46 12.42 -2.72
CA TYR A 101 -17.89 11.50 -3.77
C TYR A 101 -19.19 10.83 -3.39
N SER A 102 -20.12 10.76 -4.36
CA SER A 102 -21.43 10.12 -4.22
C SER A 102 -21.65 9.13 -5.35
N VAL A 103 -22.31 8.02 -5.09
CA VAL A 103 -22.64 7.05 -6.11
C VAL A 103 -23.77 7.57 -7.02
N THR A 104 -23.66 7.29 -8.31
CA THR A 104 -24.73 7.58 -9.31
C THR A 104 -25.65 6.37 -9.48
N ASP A 105 -26.77 6.52 -10.22
CA ASP A 105 -27.62 5.39 -10.58
C ASP A 105 -26.88 4.37 -11.45
N ALA A 106 -26.03 4.83 -12.37
CA ALA A 106 -25.16 3.94 -13.16
C ALA A 106 -24.17 3.16 -12.26
N GLY A 107 -23.64 3.82 -11.22
CA GLY A 107 -22.78 3.15 -10.24
C GLY A 107 -23.51 2.10 -9.41
N ARG A 108 -24.76 2.37 -9.01
CA ARG A 108 -25.59 1.38 -8.29
C ARG A 108 -25.89 0.16 -9.16
N LEU A 109 -26.30 0.38 -10.40
CA LEU A 109 -26.54 -0.69 -11.35
C LEU A 109 -25.28 -1.53 -11.57
N SER A 110 -24.13 -0.89 -11.74
CA SER A 110 -22.83 -1.57 -11.88
C SER A 110 -22.46 -2.41 -10.66
N LEU A 111 -22.85 -1.99 -9.45
CA LEU A 111 -22.65 -2.80 -8.24
C LEU A 111 -23.56 -4.01 -8.18
N GLU A 112 -24.80 -3.88 -8.62
CA GLU A 112 -25.74 -5.00 -8.73
C GLU A 112 -25.21 -6.07 -9.70
N GLU A 113 -24.73 -5.64 -10.87
CA GLU A 113 -24.11 -6.51 -11.86
C GLU A 113 -22.81 -7.18 -11.37
N GLN A 114 -22.10 -6.54 -10.45
CA GLN A 114 -20.82 -6.99 -9.89
C GLN A 114 -20.94 -7.53 -8.45
N ALA A 115 -22.14 -7.94 -8.02
CA ALA A 115 -22.38 -8.41 -6.65
C ALA A 115 -21.49 -9.61 -6.30
N GLU A 116 -21.33 -10.56 -7.19
CA GLU A 116 -20.47 -11.73 -7.02
C GLU A 116 -18.98 -11.31 -6.89
N ALA A 117 -18.52 -10.40 -7.73
CA ALA A 117 -17.16 -9.87 -7.65
C ALA A 117 -16.92 -9.12 -6.33
N LEU A 118 -17.91 -8.41 -5.80
CA LEU A 118 -17.82 -7.75 -4.51
C LEU A 118 -17.69 -8.76 -3.36
N ASP A 119 -18.41 -9.86 -3.41
CA ASP A 119 -18.31 -10.93 -2.39
C ASP A 119 -16.95 -11.65 -2.46
N GLU A 120 -16.41 -11.85 -3.65
CA GLU A 120 -15.04 -12.33 -3.80
C GLU A 120 -14.00 -11.37 -3.21
N VAL A 121 -14.18 -10.05 -3.41
CA VAL A 121 -13.31 -9.03 -2.82
C VAL A 121 -13.38 -9.09 -1.29
N ARG A 122 -14.57 -9.20 -0.71
CA ARG A 122 -14.76 -9.34 0.75
C ARG A 122 -14.06 -10.58 1.28
N THR A 123 -14.23 -11.71 0.61
CA THR A 123 -13.55 -12.97 0.97
C THR A 123 -12.02 -12.81 0.92
N ARG A 124 -11.51 -12.18 -0.12
CA ARG A 124 -10.08 -11.92 -0.30
C ARG A 124 -9.52 -10.99 0.78
N ILE A 125 -10.29 -9.99 1.21
CA ILE A 125 -9.96 -9.14 2.35
C ILE A 125 -9.79 -9.98 3.61
N GLU A 126 -10.71 -10.87 3.92
CA GLU A 126 -10.63 -11.72 5.12
C GLU A 126 -9.42 -12.68 5.09
N ILE A 127 -9.12 -13.25 3.93
CA ILE A 127 -7.91 -14.08 3.74
C ILE A 127 -6.66 -13.23 3.92
N SER A 128 -6.62 -12.04 3.31
CA SER A 128 -5.48 -11.13 3.40
C SER A 128 -5.28 -10.61 4.81
N LYS A 129 -6.34 -10.33 5.56
CA LYS A 129 -6.26 -9.97 6.98
C LYS A 129 -5.54 -11.04 7.79
N ARG A 130 -5.92 -12.31 7.58
CA ARG A 130 -5.26 -13.44 8.27
C ARG A 130 -3.79 -13.54 7.91
N ALA A 131 -3.43 -13.38 6.63
CA ALA A 131 -2.06 -13.41 6.15
C ALA A 131 -1.22 -12.22 6.66
N LEU A 132 -1.81 -11.02 6.70
CA LEU A 132 -1.15 -9.80 7.15
C LEU A 132 -1.05 -9.70 8.68
N ARG A 133 -1.95 -10.35 9.42
CA ARG A 133 -1.85 -10.47 10.88
C ARG A 133 -0.57 -11.18 11.31
N GLY A 134 0.12 -11.86 10.37
CA GLY A 134 1.39 -12.56 10.55
C GLY A 134 1.70 -12.85 12.00
N HIS A 135 1.38 -14.07 12.47
CA HIS A 135 1.71 -14.61 13.79
C HIS A 135 1.19 -13.77 14.97
N ASP A 136 0.00 -14.14 15.48
CA ASP A 136 -0.51 -13.93 16.84
C ASP A 136 -0.01 -12.70 17.62
N ARG A 137 -0.25 -11.51 17.07
CA ARG A 137 -0.14 -10.32 17.92
C ARG A 137 -1.36 -10.29 18.84
N PRO A 138 -1.16 -10.24 20.15
CA PRO A 138 -2.25 -10.06 21.09
C PRO A 138 -3.11 -8.84 20.71
N PRO A 139 -4.43 -8.87 20.89
CA PRO A 139 -5.32 -7.75 20.55
C PRO A 139 -4.88 -6.41 21.11
N GLN A 140 -4.31 -6.41 22.32
CA GLN A 140 -3.79 -5.21 22.98
C GLN A 140 -2.61 -4.57 22.21
N ILE A 141 -1.78 -5.40 21.60
CA ILE A 141 -0.66 -4.91 20.77
C ILE A 141 -1.19 -4.39 19.42
N GLN A 142 -2.22 -5.03 18.86
CA GLN A 142 -2.85 -4.53 17.64
C GLN A 142 -3.47 -3.16 17.85
N GLU A 143 -4.21 -2.97 18.94
CA GLU A 143 -4.81 -1.70 19.31
C GLU A 143 -3.76 -0.60 19.54
N ALA A 144 -2.67 -0.91 20.24
CA ALA A 144 -1.58 0.03 20.49
C ALA A 144 -0.92 0.49 19.17
N VAL A 145 -0.67 -0.44 18.25
CA VAL A 145 -0.11 -0.11 16.92
C VAL A 145 -1.09 0.71 16.08
N TYR A 146 -2.38 0.40 16.14
CA TYR A 146 -3.42 1.20 15.49
C TYR A 146 -3.44 2.64 16.03
N ASN A 147 -3.45 2.81 17.36
CA ASN A 147 -3.46 4.12 18.00
C ASN A 147 -2.22 4.95 17.66
N LEU A 148 -1.04 4.30 17.60
CA LEU A 148 0.19 4.94 17.17
C LEU A 148 0.10 5.46 15.73
N ARG A 149 -0.34 4.63 14.80
CA ARG A 149 -0.54 5.06 13.40
C ARG A 149 -1.52 6.22 13.31
N HIS A 150 -2.62 6.14 14.02
CA HIS A 150 -3.65 7.17 14.02
C HIS A 150 -3.11 8.49 14.57
N ALA A 151 -2.28 8.45 15.62
CA ALA A 151 -1.61 9.64 16.16
C ALA A 151 -0.68 10.28 15.13
N LEU A 152 0.13 9.48 14.44
CA LEU A 152 1.02 9.96 13.38
C LEU A 152 0.25 10.54 12.18
N GLN A 153 -0.88 9.94 11.81
CA GLN A 153 -1.73 10.44 10.72
C GLN A 153 -2.46 11.74 11.09
N LYS A 154 -2.87 11.91 12.35
CA LYS A 154 -3.50 13.16 12.83
C LYS A 154 -2.53 14.35 12.83
N HIS A 155 -1.25 14.11 12.79
CA HIS A 155 -0.23 15.15 12.69
C HIS A 155 -0.17 15.66 11.24
N HIS A 156 -1.23 16.37 10.81
CA HIS A 156 -1.35 16.89 9.44
C HIS A 156 -0.41 18.08 9.19
N GLY A 157 0.56 17.85 8.34
CA GLY A 157 1.06 18.82 7.38
C GLY A 157 2.35 19.55 7.70
N HIS A 158 2.68 19.97 8.90
CA HIS A 158 3.91 20.71 9.17
C HIS A 158 4.66 20.16 10.37
N TRP A 159 5.57 19.24 10.10
CA TRP A 159 6.50 18.74 11.10
C TRP A 159 7.64 19.76 11.27
N SER A 160 7.80 20.34 12.45
CA SER A 160 9.03 21.08 12.73
C SER A 160 10.23 20.13 12.84
N PRO A 161 11.47 20.60 12.58
CA PRO A 161 12.65 19.77 12.73
C PRO A 161 12.76 19.14 14.14
N GLU A 162 12.37 19.87 15.17
CA GLU A 162 12.38 19.42 16.57
C GLU A 162 11.35 18.31 16.80
N GLU A 163 10.16 18.42 16.23
CA GLU A 163 9.13 17.40 16.33
C GLU A 163 9.50 16.13 15.59
N ILE A 164 10.09 16.26 14.39
CA ILE A 164 10.61 15.13 13.63
C ILE A 164 11.61 14.36 14.49
N GLN A 165 12.60 15.07 15.07
CA GLN A 165 13.63 14.44 15.89
C GLN A 165 13.02 13.78 17.12
N ARG A 166 12.13 14.48 17.84
CA ARG A 166 11.47 13.96 19.04
C ARG A 166 10.65 12.69 18.76
N VAL A 167 9.84 12.70 17.70
CA VAL A 167 8.99 11.54 17.36
C VAL A 167 9.84 10.38 16.87
N ARG A 168 10.87 10.63 16.08
CA ARG A 168 11.83 9.63 15.66
C ARG A 168 12.50 8.96 16.85
N ASP A 169 13.03 9.73 17.80
CA ASP A 169 13.71 9.20 18.99
C ASP A 169 12.77 8.33 19.84
N LEU A 170 11.50 8.74 20.00
CA LEU A 170 10.48 7.95 20.69
C LEU A 170 10.21 6.61 20.00
N LEU A 171 10.08 6.63 18.67
CA LEU A 171 9.84 5.42 17.90
C LEU A 171 11.03 4.47 17.92
N ASP A 172 12.25 5.00 17.76
CA ASP A 172 13.48 4.23 17.80
C ASP A 172 13.71 3.62 19.20
N ALA A 173 13.46 4.39 20.27
CA ALA A 173 13.54 3.89 21.64
C ALA A 173 12.52 2.78 21.91
N THR A 174 11.28 2.95 21.44
CA THR A 174 10.23 1.93 21.57
C THR A 174 10.59 0.66 20.81
N ALA A 175 11.05 0.81 19.56
CA ALA A 175 11.47 -0.34 18.75
C ALA A 175 12.62 -1.11 19.43
N LYS A 176 13.61 -0.40 19.96
CA LYS A 176 14.71 -0.99 20.71
C LYS A 176 14.23 -1.73 21.96
N ALA A 177 13.37 -1.11 22.77
CA ALA A 177 12.82 -1.73 23.98
C ALA A 177 12.02 -3.00 23.69
N ILE A 178 11.31 -3.07 22.54
CA ILE A 178 10.59 -4.27 22.10
C ILE A 178 11.56 -5.38 21.68
N ILE A 179 12.65 -5.04 21.00
CA ILE A 179 13.66 -6.00 20.54
C ILE A 179 14.47 -6.55 21.72
N ASP A 180 14.93 -5.68 22.60
CA ASP A 180 15.75 -6.05 23.75
C ASP A 180 14.94 -6.87 24.77
N GLY A 181 13.61 -6.73 24.80
CA GLY A 181 12.70 -7.41 25.72
C GLY A 181 12.90 -6.98 27.18
N PRO A 182 12.05 -7.40 28.11
CA PRO A 182 12.37 -7.33 29.52
C PRO A 182 13.51 -8.30 29.79
N ASP A 183 14.50 -7.87 30.60
CA ASP A 183 15.63 -8.69 31.03
C ASP A 183 15.14 -10.11 31.37
N ARG A 184 15.41 -11.05 30.49
CA ARG A 184 15.05 -12.45 30.70
C ARG A 184 16.08 -12.97 31.71
N PRO A 185 15.68 -13.37 32.94
CA PRO A 185 16.64 -13.91 33.89
C PRO A 185 17.38 -15.08 33.20
N PRO A 186 18.68 -15.23 33.44
CA PRO A 186 19.45 -16.30 32.82
C PRO A 186 18.77 -17.64 33.09
N VAL A 187 18.51 -18.40 32.03
CA VAL A 187 18.01 -19.76 32.15
C VAL A 187 19.06 -20.52 32.92
N LEU A 188 18.77 -20.86 34.18
CA LEU A 188 19.61 -21.77 34.97
C LEU A 188 19.60 -23.09 34.21
N GLU A 189 20.69 -23.37 33.48
CA GLU A 189 20.96 -24.71 32.95
C GLU A 189 20.96 -25.65 34.12
N SER A 190 19.93 -26.47 34.21
CA SER A 190 19.89 -27.59 35.16
C SER A 190 20.94 -28.59 34.71
N SER A 191 22.10 -28.51 35.33
CA SER A 191 23.09 -29.57 35.28
C SER A 191 22.52 -30.82 35.91
N GLN A 192 22.34 -31.85 35.12
CA GLN A 192 22.37 -33.25 35.54
C GLN A 192 23.13 -34.06 34.52
#